data_ea2c1bee3d5d926327cfb01b4bb05e1d
#
_entry.id   ea2c1bee3d5d926327cfb01b4bb05e1d
#
_cell.length_a   1.000
_cell.length_b   1.000
_cell.length_c   1.000
_cell.angle_alpha   90.00
_cell.angle_beta   90.00
_cell.angle_gamma   90.00
#
_symmetry.space_group_name_H-M   'P 1'
#
loop_
_entity.id
_entity.type
_entity.pdbx_description
1 polymer ?
#
loop_
_entity_poly.entity_id
_entity_poly.type
_entity_poly.pdbx_seq_one_letter_code
_entity_poly.pdbx_strand_id
1 'polypeptide(L)'
;MSKQANWWLAAAVATGLLGCRDSRPLGAARIPATVRVVDPKATYATKAVFYNLRQAAGKTILFGQQDATQYGIGGHDQPGRSDVKSVCGSHPALYGWDVAEVVNARRHGHPATDSVLRRHRQLVVDAYQRGGLNTFCWHMYNYVTGGNFYDTTATVAAILPGGAQHAAFRQDLDVIADYFRHLRAPDGRTIPVIFRPFHEHTGSWFWWGKRHCTRAEFVQLWQFTVRYLRDEKKVRNLLFAYSPDRVPNMREYFERYPGDDFVDVLGFDDYGDFDIVSAAPNRGVATLDSIVMEARRRGKAAALTEAGLEKVTAPHWFDENLLGQLKAHPQASQIAYVMVWRNARQDHFYAPYPGHVSVPGFLQFYQDSMTTFESDHPRLYTVPRRPARSSRLH
;
A
#
# COMPACT_ATOMS: atom_id res chain seq x y z
N MET A 1 -75.73 12.23 -3.40
CA MET A 1 -74.87 13.26 -2.75
C MET A 1 -73.88 12.53 -1.84
N SER A 2 -72.67 12.24 -2.31
CA SER A 2 -71.64 11.65 -1.49
C SER A 2 -70.36 12.43 -1.75
N LYS A 3 -69.81 13.05 -0.69
CA LYS A 3 -68.59 13.83 -0.70
C LYS A 3 -67.39 12.90 -0.67
N GLN A 4 -66.59 12.88 -1.77
CA GLN A 4 -65.27 12.30 -1.77
C GLN A 4 -64.27 13.22 -1.08
N ALA A 5 -63.58 12.72 -0.03
CA ALA A 5 -62.51 13.42 0.63
C ALA A 5 -61.17 13.02 -0.02
N ASN A 6 -60.50 13.97 -0.64
CA ASN A 6 -59.14 13.82 -1.18
C ASN A 6 -58.12 13.91 -0.03
N TRP A 7 -57.41 12.79 0.20
CA TRP A 7 -56.25 12.77 1.07
C TRP A 7 -54.98 12.97 0.21
N TRP A 8 -54.38 14.17 0.30
CA TRP A 8 -53.06 14.42 -0.21
C TRP A 8 -52.05 13.99 0.87
N LEU A 9 -51.36 12.85 0.63
CA LEU A 9 -50.19 12.47 1.39
C LEU A 9 -49.01 13.37 0.94
N ALA A 10 -48.61 14.31 1.76
CA ALA A 10 -47.37 15.07 1.64
C ALA A 10 -46.22 14.12 1.92
N ALA A 11 -45.51 13.63 0.89
CA ALA A 11 -44.23 12.97 1.03
C ALA A 11 -43.19 13.99 1.49
N ALA A 12 -42.85 13.98 2.78
CA ALA A 12 -41.70 14.70 3.31
C ALA A 12 -40.42 14.08 2.71
N VAL A 13 -39.83 14.75 1.72
CA VAL A 13 -38.49 14.47 1.23
C VAL A 13 -37.53 14.84 2.35
N ALA A 14 -37.11 13.86 3.12
CA ALA A 14 -35.99 14.01 4.05
C ALA A 14 -34.72 14.23 3.22
N THR A 15 -34.37 15.47 2.93
CA THR A 15 -33.02 15.86 2.50
C THR A 15 -32.08 15.61 3.66
N GLY A 16 -31.66 14.33 3.79
CA GLY A 16 -30.58 13.96 4.69
C GLY A 16 -29.34 14.73 4.28
N LEU A 17 -28.92 15.64 5.15
CA LEU A 17 -27.58 16.23 5.14
C LEU A 17 -26.58 15.06 5.04
N LEU A 18 -26.04 14.83 3.84
CA LEU A 18 -24.85 14.03 3.60
C LEU A 18 -23.68 14.74 4.30
N GLY A 19 -23.67 14.67 5.63
CA GLY A 19 -22.55 15.10 6.44
C GLY A 19 -21.32 14.39 5.91
N CYS A 20 -20.23 15.14 5.72
CA CYS A 20 -18.98 14.69 5.15
C CYS A 20 -18.47 13.46 5.95
N ARG A 21 -18.80 12.25 5.51
CA ARG A 21 -18.48 10.97 6.20
C ARG A 21 -16.97 10.75 6.33
N ASP A 22 -16.17 11.48 5.54
CA ASP A 22 -14.71 11.52 5.60
C ASP A 22 -14.15 12.50 6.64
N SER A 23 -15.01 13.11 7.43
CA SER A 23 -14.65 13.98 8.57
C SER A 23 -14.15 13.16 9.77
N ARG A 24 -13.59 13.87 10.73
CA ARG A 24 -13.09 13.27 11.98
C ARG A 24 -14.20 12.51 12.73
N PRO A 25 -14.02 11.22 13.05
CA PRO A 25 -14.97 10.47 13.85
C PRO A 25 -15.19 11.09 15.25
N LEU A 26 -16.41 10.92 15.79
CA LEU A 26 -16.69 11.28 17.17
C LEU A 26 -15.71 10.59 18.12
N GLY A 27 -15.13 11.34 19.03
CA GLY A 27 -14.18 10.76 19.99
C GLY A 27 -12.72 10.66 19.52
N ALA A 28 -12.43 10.79 18.24
CA ALA A 28 -11.04 10.81 17.75
C ALA A 28 -10.35 12.17 18.06
N ALA A 29 -9.02 12.16 18.25
CA ALA A 29 -8.25 13.39 18.38
C ALA A 29 -8.14 14.13 17.03
N ARG A 30 -7.75 15.42 17.07
CA ARG A 30 -7.40 16.15 15.84
C ARG A 30 -6.08 15.63 15.28
N ILE A 31 -5.95 15.65 13.96
CA ILE A 31 -4.64 15.44 13.30
C ILE A 31 -3.73 16.60 13.73
N PRO A 32 -2.52 16.32 14.27
CA PRO A 32 -1.57 17.37 14.61
C PRO A 32 -1.20 18.21 13.38
N ALA A 33 -1.05 19.51 13.56
CA ALA A 33 -0.70 20.43 12.45
C ALA A 33 0.68 20.13 11.82
N THR A 34 1.53 19.39 12.53
CA THR A 34 2.85 18.91 12.05
C THR A 34 2.75 17.75 11.06
N VAL A 35 1.58 17.10 10.94
CA VAL A 35 1.35 16.02 9.98
C VAL A 35 1.09 16.63 8.61
N ARG A 36 2.07 16.45 7.74
CA ARG A 36 1.99 16.88 6.33
C ARG A 36 2.01 15.64 5.44
N VAL A 37 1.01 15.51 4.61
CA VAL A 37 0.90 14.50 3.55
C VAL A 37 0.86 15.18 2.19
N VAL A 38 1.15 14.43 1.13
CA VAL A 38 1.17 14.93 -0.27
C VAL A 38 -0.15 15.64 -0.63
N ASP A 39 -1.28 15.12 -0.19
CA ASP A 39 -2.56 15.81 -0.35
C ASP A 39 -2.99 16.55 0.93
N PRO A 40 -2.85 17.88 1.00
CA PRO A 40 -3.31 18.64 2.18
C PRO A 40 -4.82 18.53 2.41
N LYS A 41 -5.59 18.13 1.38
CA LYS A 41 -7.04 17.89 1.44
C LYS A 41 -7.41 16.41 1.64
N ALA A 42 -6.42 15.54 1.93
CA ALA A 42 -6.68 14.13 2.21
C ALA A 42 -7.69 13.95 3.34
N THR A 43 -8.43 12.83 3.30
CA THR A 43 -9.42 12.48 4.32
C THR A 43 -8.78 12.41 5.72
N TYR A 44 -9.60 12.56 6.76
CA TYR A 44 -9.12 12.38 8.13
C TYR A 44 -8.45 11.02 8.32
N ALA A 45 -9.06 9.95 7.83
CA ALA A 45 -8.55 8.59 7.96
C ALA A 45 -7.19 8.40 7.25
N THR A 46 -7.01 8.98 6.05
CA THR A 46 -5.73 8.96 5.33
C THR A 46 -4.61 9.63 6.12
N LYS A 47 -4.89 10.81 6.68
CA LYS A 47 -3.91 11.52 7.54
C LYS A 47 -3.65 10.78 8.84
N ALA A 48 -4.67 10.11 9.40
CA ALA A 48 -4.51 9.28 10.60
C ALA A 48 -3.63 8.07 10.33
N VAL A 49 -3.80 7.40 9.19
CA VAL A 49 -2.88 6.30 8.76
C VAL A 49 -1.45 6.80 8.73
N PHE A 50 -1.17 7.88 8.04
CA PHE A 50 0.18 8.43 7.96
C PHE A 50 0.76 8.78 9.34
N TYR A 51 -0.05 9.42 10.18
CA TYR A 51 0.33 9.73 11.55
C TYR A 51 0.69 8.46 12.35
N ASN A 52 -0.20 7.44 12.30
CA ASN A 52 -0.03 6.22 13.09
C ASN A 52 1.15 5.38 12.59
N LEU A 53 1.39 5.30 11.29
CA LEU A 53 2.60 4.65 10.74
C LEU A 53 3.87 5.28 11.30
N ARG A 54 3.93 6.62 11.37
CA ARG A 54 5.08 7.32 11.97
C ARG A 54 5.18 7.16 13.49
N GLN A 55 4.06 7.00 14.20
CA GLN A 55 4.05 6.76 15.66
C GLN A 55 4.41 5.32 16.03
N ALA A 56 4.17 4.37 15.12
CA ALA A 56 4.56 2.97 15.28
C ALA A 56 6.08 2.78 15.10
N ALA A 57 6.74 3.66 14.36
CA ALA A 57 8.18 3.57 14.07
C ALA A 57 9.02 3.36 15.33
N GLY A 58 9.82 2.29 15.37
CA GLY A 58 10.64 1.87 16.49
C GLY A 58 9.90 1.19 17.65
N LYS A 59 8.61 0.94 17.51
CA LYS A 59 7.80 0.19 18.47
C LYS A 59 7.31 -1.12 17.88
N THR A 60 6.82 -1.07 16.65
CA THR A 60 6.27 -2.23 15.96
C THR A 60 6.32 -2.02 14.44
N ILE A 61 6.39 -3.13 13.71
CA ILE A 61 6.45 -3.19 12.26
C ILE A 61 5.22 -3.96 11.78
N LEU A 62 4.38 -3.34 10.92
CA LEU A 62 3.26 -4.06 10.32
C LEU A 62 3.79 -5.12 9.35
N PHE A 63 3.37 -6.36 9.50
CA PHE A 63 3.63 -7.40 8.52
C PHE A 63 2.61 -7.35 7.41
N GLY A 64 3.07 -7.40 6.15
CA GLY A 64 2.25 -7.38 4.95
C GLY A 64 2.53 -8.53 4.01
N GLN A 65 1.52 -8.85 3.18
CA GLN A 65 1.67 -9.78 2.07
C GLN A 65 0.86 -9.31 0.87
N GLN A 66 1.48 -9.43 -0.33
CA GLN A 66 0.80 -9.20 -1.61
C GLN A 66 -0.25 -10.29 -1.84
N ASP A 67 -1.45 -9.90 -2.29
CA ASP A 67 -2.58 -10.76 -2.66
C ASP A 67 -2.99 -11.80 -1.58
N ALA A 68 -2.74 -11.48 -0.30
CA ALA A 68 -2.82 -12.41 0.83
C ALA A 68 -4.17 -13.16 0.99
N THR A 69 -5.29 -12.56 0.53
CA THR A 69 -6.64 -13.14 0.60
C THR A 69 -7.27 -13.41 -0.76
N GLN A 70 -6.55 -13.10 -1.84
CA GLN A 70 -7.03 -13.29 -3.20
C GLN A 70 -6.84 -14.74 -3.64
N TYR A 71 -5.67 -15.29 -3.35
CA TYR A 71 -5.29 -16.68 -3.62
C TYR A 71 -4.15 -17.12 -2.69
N GLY A 72 -3.75 -18.38 -2.79
CA GLY A 72 -2.61 -18.96 -2.07
C GLY A 72 -2.37 -20.40 -2.46
N ILE A 73 -1.32 -21.01 -1.88
CA ILE A 73 -0.92 -22.40 -2.17
C ILE A 73 -2.03 -23.38 -1.81
N GLY A 74 -2.82 -23.10 -0.76
CA GLY A 74 -3.90 -23.98 -0.33
C GLY A 74 -5.23 -23.77 -1.06
N GLY A 75 -5.32 -22.87 -2.06
CA GLY A 75 -6.54 -22.65 -2.85
C GLY A 75 -6.81 -21.22 -3.25
N HIS A 76 -7.81 -21.07 -4.12
CA HIS A 76 -8.31 -19.81 -4.65
C HIS A 76 -9.76 -19.59 -4.19
N ASP A 77 -10.19 -18.33 -4.18
CA ASP A 77 -11.62 -17.96 -4.08
C ASP A 77 -12.33 -18.40 -2.77
N GLN A 78 -11.57 -18.63 -1.70
CA GLN A 78 -12.13 -18.99 -0.40
C GLN A 78 -12.23 -17.71 0.47
N PRO A 79 -13.46 -17.24 0.80
CA PRO A 79 -13.63 -16.04 1.61
C PRO A 79 -12.88 -16.11 2.95
N GLY A 80 -12.10 -15.08 3.25
CA GLY A 80 -11.38 -14.95 4.51
C GLY A 80 -10.23 -15.94 4.72
N ARG A 81 -9.84 -16.69 3.69
CA ARG A 81 -8.67 -17.57 3.73
C ARG A 81 -7.39 -16.77 3.38
N SER A 82 -6.30 -17.14 4.02
CA SER A 82 -4.94 -16.72 3.69
C SER A 82 -3.98 -17.81 4.14
N ASP A 83 -2.89 -18.04 3.40
CA ASP A 83 -1.85 -18.99 3.82
C ASP A 83 -1.25 -18.57 5.16
N VAL A 84 -0.95 -17.29 5.34
CA VAL A 84 -0.48 -16.71 6.61
C VAL A 84 -1.45 -17.02 7.75
N LYS A 85 -2.75 -16.74 7.57
CA LYS A 85 -3.75 -17.05 8.60
C LYS A 85 -3.85 -18.54 8.90
N SER A 86 -3.72 -19.38 7.89
CA SER A 86 -3.76 -20.84 8.07
C SER A 86 -2.57 -21.36 8.89
N VAL A 87 -1.45 -20.62 8.96
CA VAL A 87 -0.26 -20.94 9.74
C VAL A 87 -0.32 -20.37 11.15
N CYS A 88 -0.62 -19.08 11.31
CA CYS A 88 -0.50 -18.40 12.60
C CYS A 88 -1.84 -17.98 13.23
N GLY A 89 -2.97 -18.23 12.58
CA GLY A 89 -4.30 -17.83 13.06
C GLY A 89 -4.70 -16.39 12.77
N SER A 90 -3.77 -15.55 12.31
CA SER A 90 -4.01 -14.14 11.97
C SER A 90 -3.73 -13.83 10.50
N HIS A 91 -4.48 -12.90 9.94
CA HIS A 91 -4.12 -12.30 8.67
C HIS A 91 -2.94 -11.32 8.82
N PRO A 92 -2.23 -10.97 7.72
CA PRO A 92 -1.32 -9.84 7.72
C PRO A 92 -2.02 -8.53 8.15
N ALA A 93 -1.28 -7.58 8.71
CA ALA A 93 -1.81 -6.26 9.03
C ALA A 93 -1.83 -5.31 7.81
N LEU A 94 -1.03 -5.62 6.77
CA LEU A 94 -0.98 -4.87 5.51
C LEU A 94 -1.26 -5.83 4.35
N TYR A 95 -2.12 -5.39 3.44
CA TYR A 95 -2.52 -6.15 2.26
C TYR A 95 -2.05 -5.44 1.00
N GLY A 96 -1.20 -6.12 0.21
CA GLY A 96 -0.79 -5.66 -1.11
C GLY A 96 -1.79 -6.09 -2.17
N TRP A 97 -2.01 -5.22 -3.16
CA TRP A 97 -2.87 -5.42 -4.33
C TRP A 97 -2.20 -4.86 -5.58
N ASP A 98 -2.61 -5.31 -6.74
CA ASP A 98 -2.20 -4.70 -8.01
C ASP A 98 -3.39 -4.01 -8.69
N VAL A 99 -3.28 -2.69 -8.90
CA VAL A 99 -4.33 -1.95 -9.59
C VAL A 99 -4.40 -2.29 -11.09
N ALA A 100 -3.39 -2.97 -11.64
CA ALA A 100 -3.42 -3.49 -13.00
C ALA A 100 -4.64 -4.39 -13.25
N GLU A 101 -5.09 -5.15 -12.27
CA GLU A 101 -6.30 -5.97 -12.40
C GLU A 101 -7.54 -5.11 -12.70
N VAL A 102 -7.65 -3.96 -12.05
CA VAL A 102 -8.74 -3.00 -12.25
C VAL A 102 -8.67 -2.35 -13.63
N VAL A 103 -7.47 -1.92 -14.03
CA VAL A 103 -7.22 -1.27 -15.32
C VAL A 103 -7.46 -2.25 -16.46
N ASN A 104 -6.89 -3.46 -16.38
CA ASN A 104 -7.02 -4.48 -17.43
C ASN A 104 -8.46 -4.95 -17.58
N ALA A 105 -9.19 -5.15 -16.48
CA ALA A 105 -10.59 -5.51 -16.52
C ALA A 105 -11.43 -4.46 -17.29
N ARG A 106 -11.17 -3.16 -17.09
CA ARG A 106 -11.88 -2.09 -17.81
C ARG A 106 -11.48 -1.99 -19.28
N ARG A 107 -10.21 -2.22 -19.62
CA ARG A 107 -9.73 -2.16 -21.01
C ARG A 107 -10.35 -3.25 -21.89
N HIS A 108 -10.48 -4.44 -21.39
CA HIS A 108 -10.96 -5.57 -22.19
C HIS A 108 -12.47 -5.64 -22.34
N GLY A 109 -13.24 -4.78 -21.64
CA GLY A 109 -14.69 -4.62 -21.83
C GLY A 109 -15.52 -5.90 -21.74
N HIS A 110 -14.98 -6.94 -21.08
CA HIS A 110 -15.62 -8.25 -21.02
C HIS A 110 -16.80 -8.23 -20.03
N PRO A 111 -17.92 -8.95 -20.28
CA PRO A 111 -19.04 -9.04 -19.32
C PRO A 111 -18.63 -9.50 -17.90
N ALA A 112 -17.56 -10.29 -17.77
CA ALA A 112 -16.97 -10.67 -16.48
C ALA A 112 -16.27 -9.52 -15.73
N THR A 113 -16.03 -8.38 -16.39
CA THR A 113 -15.33 -7.22 -15.82
C THR A 113 -15.94 -6.76 -14.50
N ASP A 114 -17.25 -6.63 -14.43
CA ASP A 114 -17.94 -6.16 -13.24
C ASP A 114 -17.87 -7.16 -12.08
N SER A 115 -17.82 -8.45 -12.34
CA SER A 115 -17.64 -9.47 -11.29
C SER A 115 -16.22 -9.44 -10.71
N VAL A 116 -15.21 -9.33 -11.57
CA VAL A 116 -13.79 -9.19 -11.17
C VAL A 116 -13.61 -7.93 -10.32
N LEU A 117 -14.11 -6.79 -10.79
CA LEU A 117 -14.02 -5.52 -10.07
C LEU A 117 -14.75 -5.52 -8.74
N ARG A 118 -15.96 -6.12 -8.69
CA ARG A 118 -16.71 -6.26 -7.42
C ARG A 118 -15.97 -7.13 -6.45
N ARG A 119 -15.44 -8.26 -6.90
CA ARG A 119 -14.66 -9.18 -6.07
C ARG A 119 -13.41 -8.52 -5.52
N HIS A 120 -12.57 -7.93 -6.37
CA HIS A 120 -11.37 -7.23 -5.96
C HIS A 120 -11.69 -6.13 -4.93
N ARG A 121 -12.74 -5.32 -5.20
CA ARG A 121 -13.20 -4.31 -4.24
C ARG A 121 -13.63 -4.91 -2.91
N GLN A 122 -14.35 -6.06 -2.92
CA GLN A 122 -14.77 -6.72 -1.69
C GLN A 122 -13.59 -7.17 -0.85
N LEU A 123 -12.54 -7.76 -1.45
CA LEU A 123 -11.33 -8.14 -0.74
C LEU A 123 -10.65 -6.95 -0.05
N VAL A 124 -10.57 -5.80 -0.73
CA VAL A 124 -10.02 -4.56 -0.17
C VAL A 124 -10.87 -4.02 0.98
N VAL A 125 -12.20 -4.06 0.83
CA VAL A 125 -13.15 -3.65 1.87
C VAL A 125 -13.05 -4.58 3.08
N ASP A 126 -12.97 -5.87 2.87
CA ASP A 126 -12.85 -6.87 3.95
C ASP A 126 -11.54 -6.68 4.72
N ALA A 127 -10.42 -6.43 4.05
CA ALA A 127 -9.15 -6.11 4.67
C ALA A 127 -9.26 -4.86 5.58
N TYR A 128 -9.88 -3.79 5.08
CA TYR A 128 -10.13 -2.57 5.87
C TYR A 128 -11.06 -2.82 7.06
N GLN A 129 -12.13 -3.58 6.89
CA GLN A 129 -13.09 -3.89 7.97
C GLN A 129 -12.46 -4.69 9.10
N ARG A 130 -11.49 -5.54 8.78
CA ARG A 130 -10.67 -6.25 9.78
C ARG A 130 -9.65 -5.36 10.47
N GLY A 131 -9.46 -4.11 10.03
CA GLY A 131 -8.48 -3.15 10.57
C GLY A 131 -7.15 -3.12 9.80
N GLY A 132 -6.99 -3.95 8.78
CA GLY A 132 -5.80 -4.02 7.94
C GLY A 132 -5.64 -2.82 7.01
N LEU A 133 -4.41 -2.51 6.63
CA LEU A 133 -4.05 -1.42 5.72
C LEU A 133 -3.89 -1.94 4.29
N ASN A 134 -4.38 -1.19 3.31
CA ASN A 134 -4.27 -1.53 1.90
C ASN A 134 -3.15 -0.75 1.21
N THR A 135 -2.29 -1.44 0.46
CA THR A 135 -1.30 -0.84 -0.44
C THR A 135 -1.47 -1.38 -1.85
N PHE A 136 -1.22 -0.55 -2.86
CA PHE A 136 -1.38 -0.92 -4.26
C PHE A 136 -0.12 -0.60 -5.04
N CYS A 137 0.43 -1.58 -5.75
CA CYS A 137 1.36 -1.37 -6.86
C CYS A 137 0.61 -1.27 -8.18
N TRP A 138 1.33 -1.05 -9.27
CA TRP A 138 0.78 -1.02 -10.61
C TRP A 138 1.76 -1.60 -11.63
N HIS A 139 1.49 -2.82 -12.10
CA HIS A 139 2.19 -3.46 -13.20
C HIS A 139 1.50 -3.11 -14.53
N MET A 140 2.01 -2.08 -15.16
CA MET A 140 1.40 -1.51 -16.36
C MET A 140 1.84 -2.27 -17.62
N TYR A 141 0.88 -2.54 -18.52
CA TYR A 141 1.23 -2.95 -19.89
C TYR A 141 2.04 -1.82 -20.58
N ASN A 142 2.75 -2.16 -21.65
CA ASN A 142 3.48 -1.18 -22.47
C ASN A 142 2.50 -0.47 -23.41
N TYR A 143 2.39 0.86 -23.32
CA TYR A 143 1.43 1.65 -24.08
C TYR A 143 1.75 1.77 -25.58
N VAL A 144 3.00 1.52 -25.98
CA VAL A 144 3.43 1.60 -27.39
C VAL A 144 3.18 0.28 -28.10
N THR A 145 3.50 -0.84 -27.46
CA THR A 145 3.45 -2.18 -28.09
C THR A 145 2.19 -2.96 -27.70
N GLY A 146 1.56 -2.64 -26.55
CA GLY A 146 0.51 -3.45 -25.95
C GLY A 146 1.05 -4.67 -25.19
N GLY A 147 2.37 -4.84 -25.11
CA GLY A 147 3.02 -5.91 -24.33
C GLY A 147 2.85 -5.71 -22.82
N ASN A 148 3.37 -6.68 -22.04
CA ASN A 148 3.29 -6.60 -20.58
C ASN A 148 4.35 -5.64 -19.99
N PHE A 149 4.41 -5.54 -18.67
CA PHE A 149 5.33 -4.65 -17.95
C PHE A 149 6.83 -5.01 -18.11
N TYR A 150 7.16 -6.23 -18.58
CA TYR A 150 8.51 -6.65 -18.93
C TYR A 150 8.89 -6.33 -20.40
N ASP A 151 7.96 -5.84 -21.20
CA ASP A 151 8.31 -5.32 -22.53
C ASP A 151 9.00 -3.97 -22.38
N THR A 152 10.31 -3.97 -22.45
CA THR A 152 11.18 -2.81 -22.19
C THR A 152 11.26 -1.80 -23.33
N THR A 153 10.42 -1.91 -24.36
CA THR A 153 10.29 -0.89 -25.40
C THR A 153 10.00 0.48 -24.76
N ALA A 154 10.78 1.48 -25.13
CA ALA A 154 10.70 2.83 -24.56
C ALA A 154 9.30 3.43 -24.70
N THR A 155 8.66 3.72 -23.58
CA THR A 155 7.25 4.09 -23.52
C THR A 155 7.01 5.40 -22.75
N VAL A 156 7.89 5.76 -21.80
CA VAL A 156 7.65 6.88 -20.89
C VAL A 156 7.42 8.19 -21.66
N ALA A 157 8.26 8.53 -22.63
CA ALA A 157 8.07 9.74 -23.44
C ALA A 157 6.72 9.78 -24.17
N ALA A 158 6.23 8.61 -24.63
CA ALA A 158 4.98 8.52 -25.37
C ALA A 158 3.74 8.78 -24.49
N ILE A 159 3.81 8.51 -23.18
CA ILE A 159 2.70 8.71 -22.23
C ILE A 159 2.75 10.06 -21.50
N LEU A 160 3.85 10.80 -21.59
CA LEU A 160 3.95 12.15 -21.05
C LEU A 160 3.06 13.15 -21.81
N PRO A 161 2.74 14.32 -21.22
CA PRO A 161 2.01 15.37 -21.91
C PRO A 161 2.64 15.72 -23.27
N GLY A 162 1.86 15.65 -24.35
CA GLY A 162 2.30 15.82 -25.73
C GLY A 162 2.72 14.52 -26.42
N GLY A 163 2.90 13.42 -25.73
CA GLY A 163 3.21 12.12 -26.31
C GLY A 163 2.00 11.44 -26.96
N ALA A 164 2.25 10.57 -27.93
CA ALA A 164 1.22 9.92 -28.75
C ALA A 164 0.26 9.00 -27.94
N GLN A 165 0.70 8.50 -26.81
CA GLN A 165 -0.07 7.61 -25.92
C GLN A 165 -0.58 8.30 -24.65
N HIS A 166 -0.40 9.62 -24.55
CA HIS A 166 -0.81 10.37 -23.35
C HIS A 166 -2.31 10.24 -23.06
N ALA A 167 -3.16 10.22 -24.07
CA ALA A 167 -4.60 10.06 -23.91
C ALA A 167 -4.96 8.67 -23.32
N ALA A 168 -4.30 7.60 -23.76
CA ALA A 168 -4.49 6.26 -23.24
C ALA A 168 -4.05 6.14 -21.77
N PHE A 169 -2.90 6.73 -21.42
CA PHE A 169 -2.43 6.79 -20.04
C PHE A 169 -3.39 7.55 -19.12
N ARG A 170 -3.93 8.69 -19.59
CA ARG A 170 -4.97 9.43 -18.83
C ARG A 170 -6.24 8.61 -18.62
N GLN A 171 -6.69 7.84 -19.62
CA GLN A 171 -7.84 6.97 -19.48
C GLN A 171 -7.64 5.92 -18.39
N ASP A 172 -6.45 5.33 -18.29
CA ASP A 172 -6.15 4.39 -17.21
C ASP A 172 -6.09 5.08 -15.85
N LEU A 173 -5.53 6.28 -15.77
CA LEU A 173 -5.58 7.09 -14.56
C LEU A 173 -7.01 7.48 -14.17
N ASP A 174 -7.92 7.64 -15.14
CA ASP A 174 -9.35 7.85 -14.87
C ASP A 174 -9.99 6.63 -14.23
N VAL A 175 -9.66 5.42 -14.72
CA VAL A 175 -10.12 4.17 -14.13
C VAL A 175 -9.60 4.02 -12.70
N ILE A 176 -8.32 4.28 -12.47
CA ILE A 176 -7.70 4.24 -11.14
C ILE A 176 -8.35 5.25 -10.19
N ALA A 177 -8.55 6.48 -10.66
CA ALA A 177 -9.17 7.54 -9.87
C ALA A 177 -10.61 7.18 -9.48
N ASP A 178 -11.38 6.65 -10.42
CA ASP A 178 -12.75 6.20 -10.18
C ASP A 178 -12.78 5.07 -9.15
N TYR A 179 -11.91 4.07 -9.33
CA TYR A 179 -11.80 2.94 -8.41
C TYR A 179 -11.48 3.40 -6.98
N PHE A 180 -10.43 4.20 -6.79
CA PHE A 180 -10.03 4.65 -5.44
C PHE A 180 -11.04 5.60 -4.78
N ARG A 181 -11.70 6.48 -5.53
CA ARG A 181 -12.76 7.32 -4.98
C ARG A 181 -13.97 6.54 -4.49
N HIS A 182 -14.23 5.39 -5.12
CA HIS A 182 -15.36 4.52 -4.78
C HIS A 182 -14.98 3.36 -3.85
N LEU A 183 -13.73 3.29 -3.37
CA LEU A 183 -13.37 2.40 -2.28
C LEU A 183 -13.95 2.92 -0.97
N ARG A 184 -15.12 2.40 -0.62
CA ARG A 184 -15.86 2.79 0.58
C ARG A 184 -16.20 1.60 1.44
N ALA A 185 -16.05 1.78 2.75
CA ALA A 185 -16.56 0.86 3.74
C ALA A 185 -18.11 0.89 3.77
N PRO A 186 -18.78 -0.12 4.35
CA PRO A 186 -20.24 -0.16 4.44
C PRO A 186 -20.86 1.05 5.16
N ASP A 187 -20.12 1.68 6.09
CA ASP A 187 -20.52 2.92 6.75
C ASP A 187 -20.36 4.18 5.88
N GLY A 188 -19.89 4.00 4.64
CA GLY A 188 -19.70 5.06 3.63
C GLY A 188 -18.40 5.85 3.76
N ARG A 189 -17.53 5.54 4.74
CA ARG A 189 -16.20 6.15 4.82
C ARG A 189 -15.30 5.67 3.69
N THR A 190 -14.52 6.59 3.16
CA THR A 190 -13.53 6.28 2.11
C THR A 190 -12.34 5.55 2.72
N ILE A 191 -11.94 4.44 2.11
CA ILE A 191 -10.84 3.59 2.57
C ILE A 191 -9.50 4.21 2.17
N PRO A 192 -8.60 4.52 3.11
CA PRO A 192 -7.24 4.96 2.81
C PRO A 192 -6.42 3.89 2.11
N VAL A 193 -5.57 4.31 1.20
CA VAL A 193 -4.69 3.45 0.39
C VAL A 193 -3.29 4.05 0.34
N ILE A 194 -2.26 3.22 0.42
CA ILE A 194 -0.90 3.56 0.01
C ILE A 194 -0.77 3.17 -1.47
N PHE A 195 -0.59 4.15 -2.36
CA PHE A 195 -0.38 3.91 -3.78
C PHE A 195 1.11 3.99 -4.12
N ARG A 196 1.63 2.92 -4.70
CA ARG A 196 3.04 2.70 -5.01
C ARG A 196 3.23 2.45 -6.52
N PRO A 197 3.03 3.48 -7.36
CA PRO A 197 3.25 3.35 -8.80
C PRO A 197 4.74 3.32 -9.13
N PHE A 198 5.09 2.80 -10.30
CA PHE A 198 6.45 2.86 -10.87
C PHE A 198 7.55 2.34 -9.91
N HIS A 199 7.24 1.32 -9.13
CA HIS A 199 8.18 0.69 -8.19
C HIS A 199 9.39 0.08 -8.92
N GLU A 200 10.46 -0.22 -8.20
CA GLU A 200 11.70 -0.84 -8.70
C GLU A 200 12.32 -0.11 -9.92
N HIS A 201 12.08 1.18 -10.04
CA HIS A 201 12.51 1.99 -11.21
C HIS A 201 14.03 2.17 -11.34
N THR A 202 14.81 1.77 -10.35
CA THR A 202 16.28 1.70 -10.40
C THR A 202 16.77 0.46 -11.13
N GLY A 203 15.94 -0.58 -11.21
CA GLY A 203 16.11 -1.74 -12.09
C GLY A 203 15.85 -1.41 -13.57
N SER A 204 15.93 -2.43 -14.41
CA SER A 204 15.74 -2.26 -15.86
C SER A 204 14.89 -3.38 -16.47
N TRP A 205 14.15 -4.12 -15.64
CA TRP A 205 13.22 -5.14 -16.08
C TRP A 205 11.83 -4.60 -16.43
N PHE A 206 11.47 -3.43 -15.93
CA PHE A 206 10.25 -2.74 -16.30
C PHE A 206 10.51 -1.62 -17.31
N TRP A 207 9.57 -1.33 -18.20
CA TRP A 207 9.72 -0.27 -19.19
C TRP A 207 9.84 1.15 -18.60
N TRP A 208 9.46 1.37 -17.33
CA TRP A 208 9.70 2.63 -16.59
C TRP A 208 11.04 2.64 -15.85
N GLY A 209 11.84 1.59 -16.01
CA GLY A 209 13.13 1.41 -15.35
C GLY A 209 14.23 2.34 -15.85
N LYS A 210 15.35 2.32 -15.14
CA LYS A 210 16.46 3.28 -15.30
C LYS A 210 17.03 3.34 -16.72
N ARG A 211 17.04 2.22 -17.47
CA ARG A 211 17.60 2.17 -18.82
C ARG A 211 16.61 2.57 -19.91
N HIS A 212 15.32 2.69 -19.60
CA HIS A 212 14.26 2.86 -20.61
C HIS A 212 13.65 4.25 -20.62
N CYS A 213 14.01 5.10 -19.66
CA CYS A 213 13.66 6.51 -19.65
C CYS A 213 14.69 7.34 -18.91
N THR A 214 14.79 8.60 -19.25
CA THR A 214 15.66 9.56 -18.57
C THR A 214 15.14 9.85 -17.15
N ARG A 215 16.01 10.40 -16.29
CA ARG A 215 15.62 10.92 -14.99
C ARG A 215 14.48 11.94 -15.08
N ALA A 216 14.60 12.88 -16.04
CA ALA A 216 13.60 13.94 -16.22
C ALA A 216 12.23 13.40 -16.59
N GLU A 217 12.18 12.45 -17.52
CA GLU A 217 10.93 11.76 -17.92
C GLU A 217 10.29 11.01 -16.77
N PHE A 218 11.07 10.26 -15.99
CA PHE A 218 10.54 9.54 -14.82
C PHE A 218 9.97 10.49 -13.76
N VAL A 219 10.69 11.56 -13.42
CA VAL A 219 10.24 12.58 -12.48
C VAL A 219 8.95 13.25 -12.98
N GLN A 220 8.90 13.58 -14.27
CA GLN A 220 7.71 14.18 -14.91
C GLN A 220 6.52 13.20 -14.87
N LEU A 221 6.74 11.92 -15.17
CA LEU A 221 5.71 10.86 -15.11
C LEU A 221 5.12 10.74 -13.71
N TRP A 222 5.99 10.67 -12.70
CA TRP A 222 5.56 10.60 -11.30
C TRP A 222 4.75 11.83 -10.89
N GLN A 223 5.30 13.02 -11.14
CA GLN A 223 4.63 14.28 -10.77
C GLN A 223 3.32 14.48 -11.51
N PHE A 224 3.25 14.11 -12.79
CA PHE A 224 2.01 14.14 -13.57
C PHE A 224 0.96 13.23 -12.95
N THR A 225 1.31 11.96 -12.65
CA THR A 225 0.40 10.98 -12.04
C THR A 225 -0.17 11.49 -10.72
N VAL A 226 0.69 11.99 -9.82
CA VAL A 226 0.25 12.52 -8.52
C VAL A 226 -0.66 13.73 -8.68
N ARG A 227 -0.28 14.72 -9.52
CA ARG A 227 -1.12 15.90 -9.78
C ARG A 227 -2.46 15.52 -10.40
N TYR A 228 -2.46 14.60 -11.34
CA TYR A 228 -3.68 14.13 -12.00
C TYR A 228 -4.66 13.52 -11.00
N LEU A 229 -4.21 12.55 -10.21
CA LEU A 229 -5.05 11.90 -9.21
C LEU A 229 -5.48 12.88 -8.10
N ARG A 230 -4.53 13.64 -7.55
CA ARG A 230 -4.77 14.56 -6.42
C ARG A 230 -5.55 15.81 -6.84
N ASP A 231 -5.08 16.51 -7.88
CA ASP A 231 -5.53 17.86 -8.19
C ASP A 231 -6.65 17.89 -9.24
N GLU A 232 -6.60 17.04 -10.27
CA GLU A 232 -7.66 16.96 -11.28
C GLU A 232 -8.80 16.05 -10.84
N LYS A 233 -8.49 14.80 -10.45
CA LYS A 233 -9.51 13.79 -10.10
C LYS A 233 -9.98 13.85 -8.66
N LYS A 234 -9.33 14.64 -7.79
CA LYS A 234 -9.72 14.85 -6.39
C LYS A 234 -9.78 13.53 -5.59
N VAL A 235 -8.89 12.60 -5.85
CA VAL A 235 -8.74 11.37 -5.06
C VAL A 235 -8.10 11.73 -3.73
N ARG A 236 -8.86 11.63 -2.62
CA ARG A 236 -8.46 12.17 -1.31
C ARG A 236 -8.04 11.11 -0.29
N ASN A 237 -7.95 9.88 -0.70
CA ASN A 237 -7.66 8.73 0.16
C ASN A 237 -6.30 8.07 -0.15
N LEU A 238 -5.40 8.76 -0.84
CA LEU A 238 -4.09 8.22 -1.20
C LEU A 238 -2.96 8.79 -0.34
N LEU A 239 -2.04 7.91 0.03
CA LEU A 239 -0.67 8.19 0.39
C LEU A 239 0.21 7.64 -0.74
N PHE A 240 1.29 8.34 -1.11
CA PHE A 240 2.15 7.94 -2.21
C PHE A 240 3.47 7.37 -1.69
N ALA A 241 3.81 6.13 -2.11
CA ALA A 241 5.05 5.47 -1.74
C ALA A 241 6.02 5.39 -2.93
N TYR A 242 7.22 5.92 -2.72
CA TYR A 242 8.34 5.84 -3.64
C TYR A 242 9.22 4.67 -3.23
N SER A 243 9.39 3.67 -4.10
CA SER A 243 10.13 2.44 -3.79
C SER A 243 11.06 2.03 -4.93
N PRO A 244 12.30 2.51 -4.93
CA PRO A 244 13.35 1.91 -5.76
C PRO A 244 13.67 0.47 -5.33
N ASP A 245 14.19 -0.33 -6.26
CA ASP A 245 14.95 -1.55 -5.96
C ASP A 245 16.33 -1.16 -5.40
N ARG A 246 17.14 -2.17 -5.10
CA ARG A 246 18.49 -2.03 -4.55
C ARG A 246 19.31 -0.93 -5.21
N VAL A 247 19.97 -0.16 -4.40
CA VAL A 247 20.82 0.95 -4.82
C VAL A 247 22.18 0.88 -4.12
N PRO A 248 23.27 1.32 -4.75
CA PRO A 248 24.59 1.31 -4.15
C PRO A 248 24.75 2.37 -3.05
N ASN A 249 23.95 3.44 -3.06
CA ASN A 249 24.04 4.55 -2.13
C ASN A 249 22.82 5.47 -2.19
N MET A 250 22.67 6.39 -1.24
CA MET A 250 21.53 7.32 -1.13
C MET A 250 21.50 8.38 -2.25
N ARG A 251 22.62 8.70 -2.91
CA ARG A 251 22.59 9.57 -4.10
C ARG A 251 21.81 8.92 -5.22
N GLU A 252 22.00 7.62 -5.44
CA GLU A 252 21.23 6.88 -6.45
C GLU A 252 19.81 6.60 -6.02
N TYR A 253 19.55 6.41 -4.73
CA TYR A 253 18.19 6.33 -4.20
C TYR A 253 17.38 7.58 -4.57
N PHE A 254 17.95 8.77 -4.42
CA PHE A 254 17.30 10.04 -4.72
C PHE A 254 17.52 10.54 -6.16
N GLU A 255 18.23 9.82 -7.01
CA GLU A 255 18.51 10.27 -8.38
C GLU A 255 17.21 10.61 -9.15
N ARG A 256 16.18 9.79 -8.97
CA ARG A 256 14.89 9.93 -9.66
C ARG A 256 13.76 10.40 -8.73
N TYR A 257 14.11 10.89 -7.56
CA TYR A 257 13.14 11.31 -6.56
C TYR A 257 12.32 12.52 -7.06
N PRO A 258 10.97 12.41 -7.06
CA PRO A 258 10.11 13.46 -7.65
C PRO A 258 9.96 14.70 -6.76
N GLY A 259 10.47 14.67 -5.54
CA GLY A 259 10.36 15.75 -4.55
C GLY A 259 9.42 15.43 -3.39
N ASP A 260 9.62 16.12 -2.28
CA ASP A 260 8.89 15.88 -1.02
C ASP A 260 7.39 16.14 -1.11
N ASP A 261 6.95 17.01 -2.05
CA ASP A 261 5.53 17.32 -2.27
C ASP A 261 4.78 16.22 -3.03
N PHE A 262 5.47 15.14 -3.42
CA PHE A 262 4.93 14.05 -4.24
C PHE A 262 5.09 12.67 -3.61
N VAL A 263 5.63 12.57 -2.40
CA VAL A 263 5.91 11.31 -1.72
C VAL A 263 5.56 11.41 -0.24
N ASP A 264 4.85 10.42 0.29
CA ASP A 264 4.54 10.27 1.72
C ASP A 264 5.42 9.23 2.40
N VAL A 265 5.74 8.14 1.68
CA VAL A 265 6.52 7.01 2.19
C VAL A 265 7.77 6.83 1.36
N LEU A 266 8.92 6.80 2.00
CA LEU A 266 10.17 6.36 1.40
C LEU A 266 10.26 4.84 1.55
N GLY A 267 10.06 4.15 0.44
CA GLY A 267 10.06 2.68 0.34
C GLY A 267 11.38 2.16 -0.20
N PHE A 268 11.53 0.85 -0.09
CA PHE A 268 12.67 0.12 -0.60
C PHE A 268 12.24 -1.31 -0.91
N ASP A 269 12.50 -1.78 -2.13
CA ASP A 269 12.22 -3.14 -2.56
C ASP A 269 13.56 -3.89 -2.62
N ASP A 270 13.72 -4.93 -1.80
CA ASP A 270 14.99 -5.64 -1.72
C ASP A 270 14.80 -7.14 -1.46
N TYR A 271 14.90 -7.89 -2.52
CA TYR A 271 14.93 -9.36 -2.46
C TYR A 271 16.36 -9.90 -2.32
N GLY A 272 17.34 -9.26 -2.94
CA GLY A 272 18.65 -9.84 -3.10
C GLY A 272 19.56 -9.73 -1.89
N ASP A 273 19.40 -8.73 -1.04
CA ASP A 273 20.21 -8.61 0.18
C ASP A 273 19.54 -9.32 1.37
N PHE A 274 18.21 -9.57 1.29
CA PHE A 274 17.44 -10.30 2.31
C PHE A 274 17.23 -11.78 1.98
N ASP A 275 17.59 -12.26 0.79
CA ASP A 275 17.48 -13.67 0.44
C ASP A 275 18.62 -14.53 1.02
N ILE A 276 19.75 -13.92 1.37
CA ILE A 276 20.95 -14.61 1.83
C ILE A 276 21.01 -14.61 3.36
N VAL A 277 21.07 -15.80 3.95
CA VAL A 277 21.44 -15.99 5.36
C VAL A 277 22.94 -15.72 5.51
N SER A 278 23.32 -14.47 5.75
CA SER A 278 24.71 -14.08 5.91
C SER A 278 24.99 -13.60 7.31
N ALA A 279 26.11 -14.05 7.90
CA ALA A 279 26.68 -13.50 9.12
C ALA A 279 27.34 -12.11 8.90
N ALA A 280 27.51 -11.68 7.64
CA ALA A 280 28.05 -10.37 7.30
C ALA A 280 26.97 -9.28 7.45
N PRO A 281 27.34 -7.99 7.69
CA PRO A 281 26.36 -6.92 7.70
C PRO A 281 25.52 -6.93 6.42
N ASN A 282 24.22 -7.09 6.56
CA ASN A 282 23.30 -7.10 5.43
C ASN A 282 23.27 -5.69 4.82
N ARG A 283 23.61 -5.58 3.54
CA ARG A 283 23.68 -4.31 2.83
C ARG A 283 22.30 -3.65 2.69
N GLY A 284 21.25 -4.44 2.52
CA GLY A 284 19.88 -3.96 2.47
C GLY A 284 19.49 -3.26 3.77
N VAL A 285 19.87 -3.83 4.92
CA VAL A 285 19.58 -3.21 6.24
C VAL A 285 20.35 -1.91 6.41
N ALA A 286 21.61 -1.82 5.98
CA ALA A 286 22.39 -0.57 6.02
C ALA A 286 21.79 0.52 5.11
N THR A 287 21.26 0.12 3.95
CA THR A 287 20.51 1.03 3.06
C THR A 287 19.23 1.50 3.75
N LEU A 288 18.51 0.59 4.40
CA LEU A 288 17.27 0.88 5.11
C LEU A 288 17.50 1.82 6.31
N ASP A 289 18.61 1.67 7.07
CA ASP A 289 19.03 2.65 8.09
C ASP A 289 19.08 4.07 7.49
N SER A 290 19.71 4.22 6.35
CA SER A 290 19.86 5.51 5.67
C SER A 290 18.50 6.06 5.18
N ILE A 291 17.63 5.20 4.67
CA ILE A 291 16.27 5.57 4.24
C ILE A 291 15.44 6.05 5.42
N VAL A 292 15.51 5.37 6.56
CA VAL A 292 14.80 5.77 7.78
C VAL A 292 15.26 7.13 8.28
N MET A 293 16.59 7.38 8.29
CA MET A 293 17.14 8.68 8.66
C MET A 293 16.65 9.81 7.75
N GLU A 294 16.64 9.57 6.42
CA GLU A 294 16.12 10.54 5.45
C GLU A 294 14.61 10.75 5.58
N ALA A 295 13.85 9.69 5.81
CA ALA A 295 12.41 9.78 6.04
C ALA A 295 12.09 10.65 7.26
N ARG A 296 12.81 10.47 8.36
CA ARG A 296 12.67 11.31 9.57
C ARG A 296 12.99 12.77 9.28
N ARG A 297 14.12 13.04 8.61
CA ARG A 297 14.55 14.39 8.26
C ARG A 297 13.52 15.11 7.40
N ARG A 298 12.87 14.39 6.48
CA ARG A 298 11.85 14.90 5.54
C ARG A 298 10.43 14.83 6.11
N GLY A 299 10.23 14.29 7.32
CA GLY A 299 8.91 14.11 7.90
C GLY A 299 8.06 13.03 7.20
N LYS A 300 8.68 12.05 6.54
CA LYS A 300 8.05 10.93 5.84
C LYS A 300 7.96 9.69 6.73
N ALA A 301 7.21 8.67 6.29
CA ALA A 301 7.34 7.32 6.80
C ALA A 301 8.41 6.56 6.00
N ALA A 302 8.98 5.51 6.58
CA ALA A 302 9.88 4.59 5.88
C ALA A 302 9.31 3.17 5.91
N ALA A 303 9.60 2.36 4.87
CA ALA A 303 9.12 0.98 4.79
C ALA A 303 10.05 0.11 3.95
N LEU A 304 10.12 -1.18 4.27
CA LEU A 304 10.59 -2.22 3.38
C LEU A 304 9.38 -2.68 2.55
N THR A 305 9.21 -2.04 1.39
CA THR A 305 7.98 -2.13 0.62
C THR A 305 7.80 -3.44 -0.10
N GLU A 306 8.91 -4.12 -0.41
CA GLU A 306 8.94 -5.53 -0.78
C GLU A 306 10.23 -6.18 -0.29
N ALA A 307 10.12 -7.42 0.19
CA ALA A 307 11.23 -8.28 0.52
C ALA A 307 10.78 -9.75 0.44
N GLY A 308 11.71 -10.67 0.44
CA GLY A 308 11.33 -12.08 0.48
C GLY A 308 12.45 -13.01 0.04
N LEU A 309 12.34 -14.26 0.49
CA LEU A 309 13.07 -15.39 -0.03
C LEU A 309 12.09 -16.26 -0.82
N GLU A 310 12.29 -16.40 -2.12
CA GLU A 310 11.41 -17.22 -2.94
C GLU A 310 11.40 -18.68 -2.43
N LYS A 311 10.20 -19.25 -2.28
CA LYS A 311 9.94 -20.59 -1.69
C LYS A 311 10.33 -20.70 -0.21
N VAL A 312 10.78 -19.64 0.43
CA VAL A 312 11.20 -19.59 1.84
C VAL A 312 12.03 -20.79 2.25
N THR A 313 13.06 -21.07 1.46
CA THR A 313 13.90 -22.28 1.60
C THR A 313 14.70 -22.35 2.90
N ALA A 314 14.89 -21.18 3.59
CA ALA A 314 15.53 -21.11 4.89
C ALA A 314 14.46 -21.16 6.01
N PRO A 315 14.49 -22.17 6.89
CA PRO A 315 13.48 -22.35 7.94
C PRO A 315 13.30 -21.15 8.88
N HIS A 316 14.38 -20.41 9.14
CA HIS A 316 14.45 -19.26 10.04
C HIS A 316 14.58 -17.92 9.30
N TRP A 317 14.13 -17.85 8.05
CA TRP A 317 14.24 -16.62 7.27
C TRP A 317 13.47 -15.43 7.93
N PHE A 318 12.29 -15.67 8.45
CA PHE A 318 11.45 -14.61 9.01
C PHE A 318 11.96 -14.07 10.35
N ASP A 319 12.33 -14.95 11.27
CA ASP A 319 12.74 -14.59 12.62
C ASP A 319 14.22 -14.17 12.69
N GLU A 320 15.11 -14.87 12.02
CA GLU A 320 16.55 -14.60 12.07
C GLU A 320 16.98 -13.63 10.96
N ASN A 321 16.70 -13.97 9.68
CA ASN A 321 17.17 -13.16 8.56
C ASN A 321 16.47 -11.83 8.44
N LEU A 322 15.15 -11.80 8.47
CA LEU A 322 14.41 -10.58 8.33
C LEU A 322 14.37 -9.81 9.65
N LEU A 323 13.73 -10.35 10.67
CA LEU A 323 13.50 -9.64 11.94
C LEU A 323 14.78 -9.45 12.74
N GLY A 324 15.63 -10.49 12.81
CA GLY A 324 16.91 -10.43 13.53
C GLY A 324 17.82 -9.36 12.97
N GLN A 325 17.93 -9.24 11.65
CA GLN A 325 18.70 -8.18 11.00
C GLN A 325 18.08 -6.78 11.26
N LEU A 326 16.77 -6.63 11.17
CA LEU A 326 16.10 -5.38 11.50
C LEU A 326 16.32 -4.97 12.95
N LYS A 327 16.27 -5.91 13.90
CA LYS A 327 16.53 -5.64 15.33
C LYS A 327 17.97 -5.27 15.62
N ALA A 328 18.93 -5.84 14.90
CA ALA A 328 20.34 -5.53 15.06
C ALA A 328 20.68 -4.09 14.61
N HIS A 329 19.79 -3.44 13.85
CA HIS A 329 19.99 -2.10 13.30
C HIS A 329 18.94 -1.11 13.82
N PRO A 330 19.30 -0.24 14.78
CA PRO A 330 18.34 0.61 15.48
C PRO A 330 17.55 1.58 14.58
N GLN A 331 18.10 1.97 13.43
CA GLN A 331 17.35 2.80 12.48
C GLN A 331 16.44 1.94 11.59
N ALA A 332 16.94 0.87 10.98
CA ALA A 332 16.15 -0.01 10.13
C ALA A 332 14.92 -0.59 10.85
N SER A 333 15.03 -0.86 12.15
CA SER A 333 13.91 -1.30 12.98
C SER A 333 12.77 -0.28 13.10
N GLN A 334 12.92 0.93 12.59
CA GLN A 334 11.94 2.01 12.68
C GLN A 334 11.15 2.19 11.38
N ILE A 335 11.15 1.20 10.50
CA ILE A 335 10.22 1.14 9.39
C ILE A 335 8.79 0.95 9.88
N ALA A 336 7.83 1.46 9.12
CA ALA A 336 6.41 1.35 9.45
C ALA A 336 5.86 -0.05 9.12
N TYR A 337 6.35 -0.67 8.06
CA TYR A 337 5.94 -2.00 7.63
C TYR A 337 7.01 -2.70 6.80
N VAL A 338 6.88 -4.02 6.74
CA VAL A 338 7.54 -4.89 5.78
C VAL A 338 6.48 -5.68 5.02
N MET A 339 6.62 -5.83 3.70
CA MET A 339 5.71 -6.63 2.89
C MET A 339 6.50 -7.71 2.15
N VAL A 340 5.96 -8.94 2.19
CA VAL A 340 6.46 -10.03 1.32
C VAL A 340 5.56 -10.19 0.11
N TRP A 341 6.11 -10.77 -0.97
CA TRP A 341 5.36 -10.96 -2.19
C TRP A 341 4.29 -12.06 -2.04
N ARG A 342 3.63 -12.36 -3.11
CA ARG A 342 2.45 -13.23 -3.19
C ARG A 342 2.78 -14.73 -3.13
N ASN A 343 1.81 -15.53 -2.72
CA ASN A 343 1.82 -16.97 -2.84
C ASN A 343 1.02 -17.39 -4.08
N ALA A 344 1.65 -17.38 -5.26
CA ALA A 344 0.94 -17.65 -6.52
C ALA A 344 0.81 -19.14 -6.83
N ARG A 345 1.85 -19.94 -6.57
CA ARG A 345 1.94 -21.36 -6.89
C ARG A 345 3.11 -22.00 -6.15
N GLN A 346 3.21 -23.34 -6.21
CA GLN A 346 4.21 -24.16 -5.49
C GLN A 346 5.68 -23.80 -5.76
N ASP A 347 5.98 -23.21 -6.90
CA ASP A 347 7.33 -22.78 -7.29
C ASP A 347 7.53 -21.25 -7.22
N HIS A 348 6.52 -20.51 -6.75
CA HIS A 348 6.56 -19.06 -6.60
C HIS A 348 5.68 -18.60 -5.43
N PHE A 349 6.27 -18.54 -4.23
CA PHE A 349 5.63 -18.08 -3.00
C PHE A 349 6.66 -17.47 -2.04
N TYR A 350 6.18 -16.59 -1.14
CA TYR A 350 7.03 -15.79 -0.25
C TYR A 350 6.54 -15.78 1.22
N ALA A 351 5.48 -16.50 1.54
CA ALA A 351 5.04 -16.73 2.91
C ALA A 351 4.77 -18.23 3.11
N PRO A 352 4.94 -18.76 4.34
CA PRO A 352 4.65 -20.16 4.60
C PRO A 352 3.16 -20.49 4.43
N TYR A 353 2.90 -21.75 4.19
CA TYR A 353 1.60 -22.38 4.25
C TYR A 353 1.67 -23.59 5.17
N PRO A 354 0.54 -24.16 5.63
CA PRO A 354 0.55 -25.29 6.56
C PRO A 354 1.43 -26.45 6.11
N GLY A 355 2.33 -26.90 6.98
CA GLY A 355 3.30 -27.96 6.71
C GLY A 355 4.59 -27.52 6.04
N HIS A 356 4.76 -26.24 5.69
CA HIS A 356 6.02 -25.75 5.11
C HIS A 356 7.13 -25.68 6.16
N VAL A 357 8.38 -25.93 5.71
CA VAL A 357 9.58 -25.99 6.58
C VAL A 357 9.84 -24.70 7.37
N SER A 358 9.43 -23.54 6.86
CA SER A 358 9.62 -22.24 7.55
C SER A 358 8.51 -21.88 8.55
N VAL A 359 7.53 -22.75 8.78
CA VAL A 359 6.46 -22.50 9.76
C VAL A 359 6.99 -22.20 11.17
N PRO A 360 7.97 -22.95 11.73
CA PRO A 360 8.49 -22.63 13.06
C PRO A 360 9.09 -21.23 13.18
N GLY A 361 9.96 -20.82 12.25
CA GLY A 361 10.55 -19.48 12.25
C GLY A 361 9.51 -18.38 12.01
N PHE A 362 8.50 -18.65 11.16
CA PHE A 362 7.41 -17.69 10.97
C PHE A 362 6.54 -17.52 12.22
N LEU A 363 6.30 -18.58 12.99
CA LEU A 363 5.56 -18.48 14.25
C LEU A 363 6.36 -17.69 15.31
N GLN A 364 7.69 -17.80 15.34
CA GLN A 364 8.53 -16.95 16.19
C GLN A 364 8.44 -15.48 15.75
N PHE A 365 8.51 -15.21 14.44
CA PHE A 365 8.29 -13.88 13.88
C PHE A 365 6.91 -13.34 14.26
N TYR A 366 5.84 -14.13 14.15
CA TYR A 366 4.47 -13.74 14.50
C TYR A 366 4.32 -13.40 15.99
N GLN A 367 4.98 -14.14 16.87
CA GLN A 367 4.89 -13.99 18.32
C GLN A 367 5.79 -12.85 18.87
N ASP A 368 6.65 -12.30 18.03
CA ASP A 368 7.58 -11.25 18.45
C ASP A 368 6.85 -9.92 18.65
N SER A 369 7.09 -9.25 19.78
CA SER A 369 6.43 -7.99 20.13
C SER A 369 6.72 -6.84 19.17
N MET A 370 7.74 -6.98 18.31
CA MET A 370 8.08 -5.99 17.30
C MET A 370 7.28 -6.13 16.01
N THR A 371 6.62 -7.25 15.79
CA THR A 371 5.77 -7.46 14.61
C THR A 371 4.31 -7.21 14.95
N THR A 372 3.54 -6.75 13.97
CA THR A 372 2.10 -6.51 14.12
C THR A 372 1.35 -7.20 13.01
N PHE A 373 0.40 -8.02 13.40
CA PHE A 373 -0.55 -8.70 12.54
C PHE A 373 -1.96 -8.14 12.74
N GLU A 374 -2.94 -8.61 11.96
CA GLU A 374 -4.32 -8.15 12.08
C GLU A 374 -4.91 -8.41 13.49
N SER A 375 -4.59 -9.56 14.11
CA SER A 375 -5.05 -9.92 15.45
C SER A 375 -4.60 -8.96 16.55
N ASP A 376 -3.56 -8.15 16.31
CA ASP A 376 -3.10 -7.13 17.25
C ASP A 376 -3.95 -5.85 17.19
N HIS A 377 -4.95 -5.81 16.31
CA HIS A 377 -5.90 -4.72 16.13
C HIS A 377 -5.24 -3.35 15.97
N PRO A 378 -4.35 -3.16 14.98
CA PRO A 378 -3.65 -1.89 14.79
C PRO A 378 -4.65 -0.75 14.55
N ARG A 379 -4.61 0.27 15.41
CA ARG A 379 -5.53 1.42 15.33
C ARG A 379 -5.02 2.44 14.31
N LEU A 380 -5.13 2.15 13.02
CA LEU A 380 -4.53 2.96 11.96
C LEU A 380 -5.38 4.17 11.55
N TYR A 381 -6.71 4.06 11.62
CA TYR A 381 -7.64 4.99 10.98
C TYR A 381 -8.12 6.14 11.87
N THR A 382 -7.67 6.17 13.12
CA THR A 382 -8.00 7.24 14.07
C THR A 382 -6.79 7.63 14.90
N VAL A 383 -6.65 8.93 15.19
CA VAL A 383 -5.64 9.40 16.14
C VAL A 383 -6.19 9.20 17.56
N PRO A 384 -5.48 8.49 18.45
CA PRO A 384 -5.93 8.28 19.81
C PRO A 384 -5.94 9.60 20.60
N ARG A 385 -6.93 9.78 21.48
CA ARG A 385 -6.90 10.88 22.46
C ARG A 385 -5.77 10.62 23.45
N ARG A 386 -4.95 11.63 23.73
CA ARG A 386 -4.06 11.54 24.88
C ARG A 386 -4.94 11.41 26.13
N PRO A 387 -4.65 10.47 27.06
CA PRO A 387 -5.31 10.46 28.35
C PRO A 387 -5.14 11.85 28.98
N ALA A 388 -6.24 12.38 29.56
CA ALA A 388 -6.15 13.61 30.33
C ALA A 388 -5.04 13.41 31.39
N ARG A 389 -4.09 14.34 31.45
CA ARG A 389 -3.15 14.35 32.57
C ARG A 389 -3.99 14.44 33.83
N SER A 390 -3.99 13.39 34.65
CA SER A 390 -4.57 13.51 35.99
C SER A 390 -3.82 14.65 36.67
N SER A 391 -4.47 15.79 36.88
CA SER A 391 -4.00 16.81 37.80
C SER A 391 -4.02 16.17 39.18
N ARG A 392 -2.90 15.58 39.59
CA ARG A 392 -2.67 15.32 41.02
C ARG A 392 -2.56 16.71 41.65
N LEU A 393 -3.66 17.16 42.23
CA LEU A 393 -3.64 18.20 43.24
C LEU A 393 -2.80 17.65 44.40
N HIS A 394 -1.64 18.23 44.62
CA HIS A 394 -0.86 18.09 45.84
C HIS A 394 -1.34 19.17 46.83
#